data_971b5eb9ede550d62a938c4b189e6c80
#
_entry.id   971b5eb9ede550d62a938c4b189e6c80
#
_cell.length_a   1.000
_cell.length_b   1.000
_cell.length_c   1.000
_cell.angle_alpha   90.00
_cell.angle_beta   90.00
_cell.angle_gamma   90.00
#
_symmetry.space_group_name_H-M   'P 1'
#
loop_
_entity.id
_entity.type
_entity.pdbx_description
1 polymer ?
#
loop_
_entity_poly.entity_id
_entity_poly.type
_entity_poly.pdbx_seq_one_letter_code
_entity_poly.pdbx_strand_id
1 'polypeptide(L)'
;MLLEVSNIQKKESFDTAAARIISRGSSLSLFVGQPHDILSKYLGTLVNGQFYQFYSFGRFSMHDIIVYLLKQIGPAHIICGTWSISQESMESLVRLKNRNEILSLRFVLDPRVKVTKAKPLQMLTANFPFVFSSWHAKVTVMENENWKISIVSSQNMTKNPKIERGCIFTDAETYEFDKKVLENELRCGGIGNN
;
A
#
# COMPACT_ATOMS: atom_id res chain seq x y z
N MET A 1 -36.86 11.14 32.18
CA MET A 1 -35.51 11.29 32.75
C MET A 1 -34.57 11.45 31.58
N LEU A 2 -34.28 12.71 31.21
CA LEU A 2 -33.36 13.05 30.11
C LEU A 2 -31.95 13.01 30.68
N LEU A 3 -31.11 12.14 30.13
CA LEU A 3 -29.69 12.12 30.44
C LEU A 3 -29.04 13.38 29.85
N GLU A 4 -28.50 14.23 30.69
CA GLU A 4 -27.68 15.36 30.28
C GLU A 4 -26.40 14.86 29.59
N VAL A 5 -26.29 15.17 28.30
CA VAL A 5 -25.09 14.92 27.49
C VAL A 5 -24.08 16.07 27.72
N SER A 6 -23.63 16.27 28.95
CA SER A 6 -22.71 17.36 29.31
C SER A 6 -21.22 16.94 29.40
N ASN A 7 -20.86 15.74 28.98
CA ASN A 7 -19.47 15.30 28.99
C ASN A 7 -19.05 14.64 27.67
N ILE A 8 -19.33 15.29 26.54
CA ILE A 8 -18.53 15.03 25.36
C ILE A 8 -17.18 15.73 25.60
N GLN A 9 -16.22 14.99 26.13
CA GLN A 9 -14.82 15.42 26.10
C GLN A 9 -14.54 15.94 24.70
N LYS A 10 -14.07 17.19 24.60
CA LYS A 10 -13.59 17.77 23.34
C LYS A 10 -12.69 16.73 22.70
N LYS A 11 -13.14 16.15 21.59
CA LYS A 11 -12.32 15.30 20.76
C LYS A 11 -11.05 16.10 20.51
N GLU A 12 -9.91 15.67 21.05
CA GLU A 12 -8.64 16.29 20.71
C GLU A 12 -8.60 16.38 19.19
N SER A 13 -8.51 17.58 18.67
CA SER A 13 -8.42 17.81 17.25
C SER A 13 -7.08 17.24 16.80
N PHE A 14 -7.09 15.98 16.36
CA PHE A 14 -5.92 15.42 15.71
C PHE A 14 -5.57 16.33 14.53
N ASP A 15 -4.36 16.83 14.51
CA ASP A 15 -3.86 17.58 13.37
C ASP A 15 -3.92 16.64 12.15
N THR A 16 -4.98 16.79 11.35
CA THR A 16 -5.25 16.00 10.14
C THR A 16 -4.18 16.19 9.07
N ALA A 17 -3.26 17.14 9.29
CA ALA A 17 -2.14 17.40 8.40
C ALA A 17 -0.96 16.43 8.59
N ALA A 18 -0.96 15.61 9.63
CA ALA A 18 0.18 14.74 9.97
C ALA A 18 -0.14 13.26 9.78
N ALA A 19 0.81 12.51 9.25
CA ALA A 19 0.78 11.04 9.24
C ALA A 19 1.26 10.50 10.58
N ARG A 20 0.77 9.31 10.97
CA ARG A 20 1.20 8.61 12.18
C ARG A 20 1.72 7.23 11.82
N ILE A 21 2.90 6.92 12.28
CA ILE A 21 3.53 5.61 12.14
C ILE A 21 3.96 5.13 13.53
N ILE A 22 3.63 3.89 13.85
CA ILE A 22 4.01 3.23 15.10
C ILE A 22 4.78 1.98 14.72
N SER A 23 6.00 1.85 15.19
CA SER A 23 6.75 0.60 15.16
C SER A 23 6.76 -0.04 16.55
N ARG A 24 7.02 -1.35 16.62
CA ARG A 24 7.09 -2.07 17.89
C ARG A 24 8.23 -1.48 18.74
N GLY A 25 7.89 -0.83 19.87
CA GLY A 25 8.86 -0.20 20.78
C GLY A 25 9.07 1.29 20.58
N SER A 26 8.34 1.98 19.66
CA SER A 26 8.45 3.43 19.45
C SER A 26 7.26 4.21 20.01
N SER A 27 7.51 5.44 20.41
CA SER A 27 6.49 6.41 20.80
C SER A 27 5.68 6.88 19.59
N LEU A 28 4.40 7.22 19.82
CA LEU A 28 3.55 7.84 18.81
C LEU A 28 4.11 9.21 18.41
N SER A 29 4.30 9.44 17.11
CA SER A 29 4.80 10.71 16.59
C SER A 29 3.93 11.24 15.45
N LEU A 30 3.72 12.56 15.41
CA LEU A 30 2.92 13.29 14.42
C LEU A 30 3.82 14.08 13.47
N PHE A 31 3.56 14.03 12.16
CA PHE A 31 4.51 14.59 11.19
C PHE A 31 3.89 15.25 9.97
N VAL A 32 4.45 16.41 9.61
CA VAL A 32 4.13 17.20 8.42
C VAL A 32 5.34 17.20 7.49
N GLY A 33 5.14 16.90 6.19
CA GLY A 33 6.24 16.86 5.20
C GLY A 33 5.83 16.18 3.90
N GLN A 34 6.78 16.05 2.98
CA GLN A 34 6.58 15.26 1.77
C GLN A 34 6.49 13.76 2.10
N PRO A 35 5.80 12.94 1.30
CA PRO A 35 5.63 11.50 1.57
C PRO A 35 6.93 10.78 1.90
N HIS A 36 7.99 11.04 1.15
CA HIS A 36 9.30 10.43 1.38
C HIS A 36 9.90 10.82 2.73
N ASP A 37 9.82 12.10 3.11
CA ASP A 37 10.39 12.59 4.37
C ASP A 37 9.64 12.02 5.57
N ILE A 38 8.31 11.95 5.44
CA ILE A 38 7.44 11.32 6.45
C ILE A 38 7.84 9.86 6.63
N LEU A 39 7.88 9.08 5.55
CA LEU A 39 8.19 7.64 5.60
C LEU A 39 9.63 7.42 6.10
N SER A 40 10.60 8.20 5.63
CA SER A 40 12.00 8.12 6.07
C SER A 40 12.17 8.38 7.56
N LYS A 41 11.48 9.40 8.05
CA LYS A 41 11.59 9.79 9.46
C LYS A 41 10.96 8.76 10.40
N TYR A 42 9.94 7.99 9.94
CA TYR A 42 9.09 7.17 10.81
C TYR A 42 9.22 5.68 10.65
N LEU A 43 9.41 5.19 9.44
CA LEU A 43 9.81 3.81 9.24
C LEU A 43 11.29 3.63 9.60
N GLY A 44 12.09 4.69 9.40
CA GLY A 44 13.54 4.62 9.62
C GLY A 44 14.16 3.51 8.77
N THR A 45 15.24 2.92 9.25
CA THR A 45 15.84 1.73 8.63
C THR A 45 14.97 0.52 8.93
N LEU A 46 14.56 -0.20 7.89
CA LEU A 46 13.78 -1.42 8.04
C LEU A 46 14.60 -2.50 8.73
N VAL A 47 13.93 -3.28 9.58
CA VAL A 47 14.50 -4.41 10.30
C VAL A 47 13.65 -5.65 10.02
N ASN A 48 14.27 -6.77 9.66
CA ASN A 48 13.58 -8.04 9.44
C ASN A 48 12.87 -8.51 10.72
N GLY A 49 11.69 -9.13 10.56
CA GLY A 49 10.88 -9.63 11.66
C GLY A 49 10.17 -8.53 12.45
N GLN A 50 10.09 -7.31 11.93
CA GLN A 50 9.40 -6.20 12.56
C GLN A 50 8.01 -5.97 11.97
N PHE A 51 7.20 -5.27 12.73
CA PHE A 51 5.83 -4.90 12.41
C PHE A 51 5.66 -3.40 12.60
N TYR A 52 5.19 -2.71 11.55
CA TYR A 52 4.98 -1.27 11.53
C TYR A 52 3.50 -0.98 11.28
N GLN A 53 2.89 -0.11 12.10
CA GLN A 53 1.54 0.37 11.89
C GLN A 53 1.56 1.85 11.52
N PHE A 54 0.69 2.25 10.60
CA PHE A 54 0.60 3.65 10.19
C PHE A 54 -0.83 4.14 10.00
N TYR A 55 -0.98 5.46 10.12
CA TYR A 55 -2.11 6.24 9.60
C TYR A 55 -1.57 7.30 8.64
N SER A 56 -2.06 7.35 7.41
CA SER A 56 -1.52 8.25 6.38
C SER A 56 -2.03 9.68 6.47
N PHE A 57 -3.25 9.88 6.96
CA PHE A 57 -3.94 11.18 6.93
C PHE A 57 -3.87 11.90 5.58
N GLY A 58 -3.89 11.15 4.47
CA GLY A 58 -3.77 11.68 3.11
C GLY A 58 -2.38 12.16 2.72
N ARG A 59 -1.35 11.95 3.54
CA ARG A 59 0.01 12.45 3.31
C ARG A 59 0.84 11.57 2.38
N PHE A 60 0.55 10.28 2.35
CA PHE A 60 1.17 9.32 1.44
C PHE A 60 0.15 8.26 1.01
N SER A 61 0.42 7.65 -0.12
CA SER A 61 -0.39 6.60 -0.75
C SER A 61 0.35 5.27 -0.72
N MET A 62 -0.31 4.20 -1.20
CA MET A 62 0.32 2.88 -1.31
C MET A 62 1.55 2.90 -2.23
N HIS A 63 1.50 3.61 -3.36
CA HIS A 63 2.67 3.68 -4.25
C HIS A 63 3.85 4.45 -3.63
N ASP A 64 3.60 5.45 -2.78
CA ASP A 64 4.66 6.14 -2.04
C ASP A 64 5.36 5.19 -1.06
N ILE A 65 4.59 4.30 -0.40
CA ILE A 65 5.16 3.25 0.46
C ILE A 65 6.02 2.30 -0.36
N ILE A 66 5.54 1.82 -1.51
CA ILE A 66 6.31 0.94 -2.39
C ILE A 66 7.61 1.60 -2.83
N VAL A 67 7.55 2.86 -3.30
CA VAL A 67 8.76 3.64 -3.67
C VAL A 67 9.73 3.72 -2.51
N TYR A 68 9.23 4.01 -1.32
CA TYR A 68 10.07 4.13 -0.12
C TYR A 68 10.74 2.80 0.25
N LEU A 69 9.97 1.71 0.24
CA LEU A 69 10.49 0.38 0.56
C LEU A 69 11.54 -0.06 -0.45
N LEU A 70 11.33 0.13 -1.77
CA LEU A 70 12.32 -0.20 -2.80
C LEU A 70 13.65 0.53 -2.58
N LYS A 71 13.63 1.78 -2.10
CA LYS A 71 14.87 2.50 -1.74
C LYS A 71 15.61 1.88 -0.55
N GLN A 72 14.89 1.20 0.36
CA GLN A 72 15.48 0.54 1.52
C GLN A 72 16.01 -0.86 1.21
N ILE A 73 15.25 -1.62 0.43
CA ILE A 73 15.50 -3.04 0.21
C ILE A 73 16.21 -3.34 -1.11
N GLY A 74 16.27 -2.37 -2.02
CA GLY A 74 16.71 -2.56 -3.40
C GLY A 74 15.62 -3.13 -4.32
N PRO A 75 15.97 -3.52 -5.55
CA PRO A 75 15.04 -4.07 -6.53
C PRO A 75 14.31 -5.31 -6.00
N ALA A 76 13.00 -5.42 -6.34
CA ALA A 76 12.16 -6.48 -5.80
C ALA A 76 11.09 -6.96 -6.79
N HIS A 77 10.60 -8.20 -6.57
CA HIS A 77 9.39 -8.75 -7.16
C HIS A 77 8.19 -8.32 -6.31
N ILE A 78 7.09 -7.95 -6.97
CA ILE A 78 5.90 -7.39 -6.30
C ILE A 78 4.64 -8.07 -6.83
N ILE A 79 3.70 -8.36 -5.92
CA ILE A 79 2.30 -8.68 -6.27
C ILE A 79 1.41 -7.72 -5.51
N CYS A 80 0.49 -7.06 -6.21
CA CYS A 80 -0.41 -6.08 -5.63
C CYS A 80 -1.86 -6.45 -5.87
N GLY A 81 -2.61 -6.68 -4.80
CA GLY A 81 -4.06 -6.79 -4.80
C GLY A 81 -4.70 -5.46 -4.42
N THR A 82 -5.52 -4.87 -5.31
CA THR A 82 -6.17 -3.59 -5.07
C THR A 82 -7.52 -3.47 -5.76
N TRP A 83 -8.41 -2.71 -5.14
CA TRP A 83 -9.73 -2.42 -5.69
C TRP A 83 -9.76 -1.23 -6.65
N SER A 84 -8.76 -0.35 -6.62
CA SER A 84 -8.71 0.85 -7.47
C SER A 84 -7.28 1.28 -7.74
N ILE A 85 -7.06 1.87 -8.92
CA ILE A 85 -5.78 2.39 -9.40
C ILE A 85 -5.92 3.83 -9.87
N SER A 86 -4.85 4.62 -9.83
CA SER A 86 -4.80 5.97 -10.38
C SER A 86 -3.73 6.09 -11.47
N GLN A 87 -3.87 7.08 -12.32
CA GLN A 87 -2.87 7.36 -13.36
C GLN A 87 -1.51 7.69 -12.74
N GLU A 88 -1.48 8.52 -11.69
CA GLU A 88 -0.27 8.92 -10.98
C GLU A 88 0.48 7.70 -10.42
N SER A 89 -0.25 6.76 -9.80
CA SER A 89 0.35 5.52 -9.28
C SER A 89 0.93 4.66 -10.40
N MET A 90 0.21 4.51 -11.52
CA MET A 90 0.70 3.73 -12.67
C MET A 90 1.93 4.35 -13.30
N GLU A 91 1.95 5.68 -13.50
CA GLU A 91 3.12 6.40 -13.99
C GLU A 91 4.34 6.21 -13.09
N SER A 92 4.13 6.25 -11.77
CA SER A 92 5.19 6.02 -10.79
C SER A 92 5.77 4.60 -10.92
N LEU A 93 4.91 3.58 -10.96
CA LEU A 93 5.33 2.18 -11.06
C LEU A 93 6.01 1.87 -12.41
N VAL A 94 5.55 2.46 -13.52
CA VAL A 94 6.20 2.33 -14.83
C VAL A 94 7.60 2.95 -14.80
N ARG A 95 7.78 4.12 -14.17
CA ARG A 95 9.12 4.71 -14.01
C ARG A 95 10.07 3.81 -13.23
N LEU A 96 9.59 3.18 -12.14
CA LEU A 96 10.39 2.26 -11.33
C LEU A 96 10.76 0.99 -12.12
N LYS A 97 9.82 0.44 -12.91
CA LYS A 97 10.08 -0.68 -13.81
C LYS A 97 11.19 -0.34 -14.83
N ASN A 98 11.07 0.83 -15.47
CA ASN A 98 12.04 1.28 -16.48
C ASN A 98 13.43 1.56 -15.90
N ARG A 99 13.55 1.77 -14.59
CA ARG A 99 14.82 1.90 -13.87
C ARG A 99 15.34 0.58 -13.28
N ASN A 100 14.67 -0.54 -13.57
CA ASN A 100 14.94 -1.86 -12.98
C ASN A 100 14.89 -1.89 -11.45
N GLU A 101 14.14 -0.98 -10.83
CA GLU A 101 13.86 -1.00 -9.39
C GLU A 101 12.71 -1.97 -9.07
N ILE A 102 11.82 -2.25 -10.04
CA ILE A 102 10.82 -3.32 -10.00
C ILE A 102 11.26 -4.43 -10.94
N LEU A 103 11.62 -5.59 -10.39
CA LEU A 103 12.02 -6.77 -11.15
C LEU A 103 10.82 -7.43 -11.83
N SER A 104 9.71 -7.53 -11.15
CA SER A 104 8.41 -7.91 -11.69
C SER A 104 7.29 -7.30 -10.86
N LEU A 105 6.15 -7.02 -11.49
CA LEU A 105 4.94 -6.56 -10.80
C LEU A 105 3.72 -7.19 -11.46
N ARG A 106 2.88 -7.84 -10.65
CA ARG A 106 1.63 -8.47 -11.08
C ARG A 106 0.48 -7.91 -10.24
N PHE A 107 -0.72 -7.83 -10.84
CA PHE A 107 -1.88 -7.29 -10.16
C PHE A 107 -3.04 -8.27 -10.05
N VAL A 108 -3.75 -8.23 -8.91
CA VAL A 108 -5.09 -8.75 -8.72
C VAL A 108 -6.03 -7.55 -8.56
N LEU A 109 -6.98 -7.38 -9.49
CA LEU A 109 -7.84 -6.21 -9.59
C LEU A 109 -9.32 -6.57 -9.46
N ASP A 110 -10.10 -5.68 -8.83
CA ASP A 110 -11.55 -5.77 -8.90
C ASP A 110 -12.05 -5.40 -10.30
N PRO A 111 -13.02 -6.14 -10.89
CA PRO A 111 -13.54 -5.86 -12.24
C PRO A 111 -14.12 -4.45 -12.44
N ARG A 112 -14.53 -3.75 -11.36
CA ARG A 112 -15.05 -2.37 -11.44
C ARG A 112 -14.03 -1.37 -11.96
N VAL A 113 -12.73 -1.71 -11.89
CA VAL A 113 -11.65 -0.90 -12.49
C VAL A 113 -11.87 -0.69 -13.99
N LYS A 114 -12.45 -1.67 -14.71
CA LYS A 114 -12.78 -1.57 -16.15
C LYS A 114 -13.63 -0.34 -16.48
N VAL A 115 -14.63 -0.08 -15.65
CA VAL A 115 -15.60 1.00 -15.86
C VAL A 115 -15.11 2.33 -15.28
N THR A 116 -14.53 2.29 -14.08
CA THR A 116 -14.23 3.50 -13.30
C THR A 116 -12.85 4.08 -13.57
N LYS A 117 -11.93 3.30 -14.16
CA LYS A 117 -10.50 3.61 -14.27
C LYS A 117 -9.90 3.24 -15.65
N ALA A 118 -10.62 3.50 -16.73
CA ALA A 118 -10.22 3.08 -18.08
C ALA A 118 -8.79 3.51 -18.47
N LYS A 119 -8.42 4.78 -18.24
CA LYS A 119 -7.09 5.30 -18.61
C LYS A 119 -5.95 4.70 -17.77
N PRO A 120 -6.01 4.65 -16.42
CA PRO A 120 -5.04 3.90 -15.60
C PRO A 120 -4.96 2.41 -15.96
N LEU A 121 -6.10 1.79 -16.28
CA LEU A 121 -6.15 0.38 -16.68
C LEU A 121 -5.42 0.13 -18.00
N GLN A 122 -5.60 1.00 -19.00
CA GLN A 122 -4.88 0.93 -20.28
C GLN A 122 -3.37 0.98 -20.05
N MET A 123 -2.89 1.88 -19.19
CA MET A 123 -1.47 1.97 -18.83
C MET A 123 -0.99 0.71 -18.12
N LEU A 124 -1.79 0.16 -17.18
CA LEU A 124 -1.47 -1.07 -16.49
C LEU A 124 -1.35 -2.23 -17.49
N THR A 125 -2.35 -2.41 -18.36
CA THR A 125 -2.39 -3.46 -19.40
C THR A 125 -1.14 -3.45 -20.29
N ALA A 126 -0.65 -2.27 -20.66
CA ALA A 126 0.53 -2.11 -21.49
C ALA A 126 1.84 -2.48 -20.77
N ASN A 127 1.86 -2.52 -19.43
CA ASN A 127 3.11 -2.61 -18.67
C ASN A 127 3.21 -3.78 -17.72
N PHE A 128 2.08 -4.30 -17.20
CA PHE A 128 2.08 -5.28 -16.11
C PHE A 128 1.05 -6.38 -16.34
N PRO A 129 1.40 -7.64 -16.06
CA PRO A 129 0.42 -8.74 -16.00
C PRO A 129 -0.60 -8.51 -14.89
N PHE A 130 -1.87 -8.87 -15.15
CA PHE A 130 -2.93 -8.77 -14.15
C PHE A 130 -4.05 -9.77 -14.40
N VAL A 131 -4.86 -9.98 -13.37
CA VAL A 131 -6.12 -10.72 -13.43
C VAL A 131 -7.23 -9.90 -12.79
N PHE A 132 -8.48 -10.18 -13.18
CA PHE A 132 -9.65 -9.72 -12.46
C PHE A 132 -10.17 -10.80 -11.52
N SER A 133 -10.45 -10.41 -10.28
CA SER A 133 -11.08 -11.25 -9.26
C SER A 133 -12.05 -10.40 -8.44
N SER A 134 -12.96 -11.03 -7.72
CA SER A 134 -13.82 -10.35 -6.73
C SER A 134 -12.99 -9.92 -5.53
N TRP A 135 -12.11 -8.95 -5.76
CA TRP A 135 -11.05 -8.53 -4.83
C TRP A 135 -11.30 -7.16 -4.23
N HIS A 136 -11.47 -7.10 -2.90
CA HIS A 136 -11.62 -5.83 -2.19
C HIS A 136 -10.46 -5.55 -1.21
N ALA A 137 -9.65 -6.53 -0.87
CA ALA A 137 -8.49 -6.36 -0.01
C ALA A 137 -7.43 -5.43 -0.68
N LYS A 138 -6.64 -4.75 0.12
CA LYS A 138 -5.50 -3.95 -0.31
C LYS A 138 -4.27 -4.56 0.35
N VAL A 139 -3.67 -5.47 -0.40
CA VAL A 139 -2.51 -6.25 0.03
C VAL A 139 -1.44 -6.14 -1.04
N THR A 140 -0.24 -5.83 -0.63
CA THR A 140 0.93 -5.81 -1.52
C THR A 140 2.05 -6.61 -0.87
N VAL A 141 2.58 -7.59 -1.59
CA VAL A 141 3.76 -8.32 -1.14
C VAL A 141 4.97 -7.95 -2.00
N MET A 142 6.14 -7.88 -1.37
CA MET A 142 7.41 -7.53 -2.01
C MET A 142 8.48 -8.52 -1.55
N GLU A 143 9.28 -9.03 -2.49
CA GLU A 143 10.39 -9.93 -2.15
C GLU A 143 11.63 -9.68 -3.00
N ASN A 144 12.77 -9.93 -2.39
CA ASN A 144 14.05 -10.17 -3.03
C ASN A 144 14.87 -11.18 -2.20
N GLU A 145 16.16 -11.35 -2.49
CA GLU A 145 17.01 -12.31 -1.78
C GLU A 145 17.05 -12.11 -0.27
N ASN A 146 16.96 -10.86 0.20
CA ASN A 146 17.14 -10.49 1.61
C ASN A 146 15.84 -10.13 2.34
N TRP A 147 14.75 -9.86 1.61
CA TRP A 147 13.54 -9.29 2.18
C TRP A 147 12.28 -10.01 1.73
N LYS A 148 11.39 -10.21 2.70
CA LYS A 148 10.01 -10.65 2.52
C LYS A 148 9.11 -9.68 3.26
N ILE A 149 8.30 -8.92 2.52
CA ILE A 149 7.48 -7.85 3.07
C ILE A 149 6.03 -8.03 2.65
N SER A 150 5.11 -7.92 3.59
CA SER A 150 3.68 -7.77 3.32
C SER A 150 3.16 -6.43 3.80
N ILE A 151 2.35 -5.76 2.98
CA ILE A 151 1.69 -4.50 3.29
C ILE A 151 0.19 -4.73 3.21
N VAL A 152 -0.50 -4.57 4.33
CA VAL A 152 -1.97 -4.66 4.41
C VAL A 152 -2.51 -3.28 4.79
N SER A 153 -3.47 -2.77 4.03
CA SER A 153 -3.92 -1.39 4.24
C SER A 153 -5.39 -1.21 3.83
N SER A 154 -5.99 -0.12 4.26
CA SER A 154 -7.23 0.39 3.66
C SER A 154 -6.98 1.16 2.36
N GLN A 155 -5.72 1.53 2.08
CA GLN A 155 -5.33 2.31 0.89
C GLN A 155 -5.39 1.48 -0.38
N ASN A 156 -6.09 1.99 -1.40
CA ASN A 156 -5.94 1.51 -2.77
C ASN A 156 -4.64 2.05 -3.40
N MET A 157 -4.35 1.59 -4.61
CA MET A 157 -3.29 2.16 -5.45
C MET A 157 -3.72 3.52 -6.04
N THR A 158 -4.18 4.41 -5.16
CA THR A 158 -4.67 5.76 -5.46
C THR A 158 -4.28 6.72 -4.36
N LYS A 159 -4.06 7.99 -4.70
CA LYS A 159 -3.94 9.04 -3.69
C LYS A 159 -5.32 9.36 -3.12
N ASN A 160 -5.45 9.32 -1.80
CA ASN A 160 -6.70 9.60 -1.09
C ASN A 160 -6.41 10.59 0.05
N PRO A 161 -7.11 11.74 0.10
CA PRO A 161 -6.91 12.72 1.19
C PRO A 161 -7.51 12.29 2.53
N LYS A 162 -8.24 11.18 2.55
CA LYS A 162 -8.87 10.66 3.77
C LYS A 162 -7.86 9.94 4.67
N ILE A 163 -8.28 9.69 5.90
CA ILE A 163 -7.51 8.88 6.84
C ILE A 163 -7.53 7.42 6.37
N GLU A 164 -6.36 6.89 6.14
CA GLU A 164 -6.16 5.49 5.81
C GLU A 164 -5.25 4.85 6.87
N ARG A 165 -5.50 3.59 7.18
CA ARG A 165 -4.71 2.80 8.12
C ARG A 165 -4.06 1.61 7.40
N GLY A 166 -2.84 1.25 7.82
CA GLY A 166 -2.18 0.06 7.32
C GLY A 166 -1.09 -0.46 8.24
N CYS A 167 -0.58 -1.61 7.82
CA CYS A 167 0.50 -2.33 8.49
C CYS A 167 1.52 -2.78 7.46
N ILE A 168 2.79 -2.79 7.84
CA ILE A 168 3.89 -3.37 7.08
C ILE A 168 4.50 -4.46 7.96
N PHE A 169 4.59 -5.66 7.43
CA PHE A 169 5.19 -6.83 8.05
C PHE A 169 6.47 -7.16 7.30
N THR A 170 7.56 -7.39 8.01
CA THR A 170 8.85 -7.77 7.42
C THR A 170 9.25 -9.19 7.86
N ASP A 171 8.28 -10.03 8.18
CA ASP A 171 8.46 -11.43 8.53
C ASP A 171 8.03 -12.36 7.39
N ALA A 172 8.70 -13.50 7.30
CA ALA A 172 8.46 -14.46 6.25
C ALA A 172 7.10 -15.17 6.36
N GLU A 173 6.57 -15.37 7.56
CA GLU A 173 5.30 -16.08 7.77
C GLU A 173 4.11 -15.29 7.21
N THR A 174 3.98 -14.03 7.60
CA THR A 174 2.93 -13.13 7.08
C THR A 174 3.07 -12.94 5.56
N TYR A 175 4.31 -12.76 5.08
CA TYR A 175 4.56 -12.63 3.65
C TYR A 175 4.10 -13.87 2.86
N GLU A 176 4.48 -15.08 3.26
CA GLU A 176 4.13 -16.32 2.55
C GLU A 176 2.61 -16.58 2.60
N PHE A 177 1.95 -16.25 3.70
CA PHE A 177 0.50 -16.32 3.81
C PHE A 177 -0.18 -15.42 2.74
N ASP A 178 0.16 -14.14 2.71
CA ASP A 178 -0.46 -13.18 1.79
C ASP A 178 -0.07 -13.47 0.34
N LYS A 179 1.18 -13.85 0.08
CA LYS A 179 1.65 -14.26 -1.25
C LYS A 179 0.85 -15.43 -1.79
N LYS A 180 0.64 -16.47 -0.96
CA LYS A 180 -0.13 -17.66 -1.36
C LYS A 180 -1.56 -17.32 -1.77
N VAL A 181 -2.21 -16.41 -1.06
CA VAL A 181 -3.56 -15.93 -1.40
C VAL A 181 -3.54 -15.18 -2.72
N LEU A 182 -2.63 -14.22 -2.90
CA LEU A 182 -2.51 -13.45 -4.15
C LEU A 182 -2.16 -14.32 -5.35
N GLU A 183 -1.25 -15.29 -5.20
CA GLU A 183 -0.88 -16.22 -6.27
C GLU A 183 -2.03 -17.18 -6.64
N ASN A 184 -2.85 -17.56 -5.66
CA ASN A 184 -4.07 -18.32 -5.95
C ASN A 184 -5.03 -17.51 -6.82
N GLU A 185 -5.27 -16.24 -6.49
CA GLU A 185 -6.10 -15.35 -7.30
C GLU A 185 -5.51 -15.12 -8.70
N LEU A 186 -4.18 -14.97 -8.82
CA LEU A 186 -3.51 -14.85 -10.12
C LEU A 186 -3.68 -16.09 -11.02
N ARG A 187 -3.85 -17.28 -10.42
CA ARG A 187 -4.09 -18.53 -11.16
C ARG A 187 -5.56 -18.73 -11.52
N CYS A 188 -6.47 -18.38 -10.61
CA CYS A 188 -7.90 -18.65 -10.73
C CYS A 188 -8.68 -17.47 -11.32
N GLY A 189 -8.14 -16.26 -11.24
CA GLY A 189 -8.77 -15.05 -11.75
C GLY A 189 -8.94 -15.07 -13.27
N GLY A 190 -10.00 -14.44 -13.75
CA GLY A 190 -10.21 -14.25 -15.19
C GLY A 190 -9.12 -13.34 -15.77
N ILE A 191 -8.43 -13.85 -16.80
CA ILE A 191 -7.53 -12.98 -17.59
C ILE A 191 -8.40 -11.86 -18.15
N GLY A 192 -7.96 -10.63 -17.99
CA GLY A 192 -8.58 -9.49 -18.67
C GLY A 192 -8.35 -9.62 -20.17
N ASN A 193 -9.04 -10.55 -20.83
CA ASN A 193 -9.02 -10.62 -22.26
C ASN A 193 -9.73 -9.38 -22.82
N ASN A 194 -9.03 -8.68 -23.70
CA ASN A 194 -9.53 -7.60 -24.55
C ASN A 194 -10.68 -8.07 -25.42
#